data_00798c8b95d512459ca5be6fd4ac4f44
#
_entry.id   00798c8b95d512459ca5be6fd4ac4f44
#
_cell.length_a   1.000
_cell.length_b   1.000
_cell.length_c   1.000
_cell.angle_alpha   90.00
_cell.angle_beta   90.00
_cell.angle_gamma   90.00
#
_symmetry.space_group_name_H-M   'P 1'
#
loop_
_entity.id
_entity.type
_entity.pdbx_description
1 polymer ?
#
loop_
_entity_poly.entity_id
_entity_poly.type
_entity_poly.pdbx_seq_one_letter_code
_entity_poly.pdbx_strand_id
1 'polypeptide(L)'
;MRTRIELAAVLLAGAVVSLAACGEDKPAEQTVAPIEQADTALPTFELESQLPPAVREAVLKPFTGDLDEIVKRRAMRLGVTFNRTFYFVDRGVQRGIAYEYGQLMETRLNKRFKTGTANKIHVIFVPLPREMLPSALIEGKVDLVAAQLPVTPELEKFVDFSDPTRSNVNQIVVTGPGASPPVGSIDDLSGREIFARELGGYHQSLVTLNEKFKARGMPPARIREPPPNLEDDDLLEMVNAGLIPAVVVDDYLAGFWKKVFPNLIVHDSIPLRTGGSLGVATRKNNPKVLAALNTFMGNYGLGTAFGDRVERQYLASTKYAKGATSEAERKKFLAVVDLFRKYGERYKLDFLLLAAQGYQESELKQHARSRVGAIGVMQIMPATGKLLKVGDIRQLEPNIHAGAKYMRDVRNTYFENEPMDDLNKALFTFASYNAGPGRVRGLRREAAKRGLNQNIWFGNVEQIASEKIGRETVTYVANIFKYYVAYRLVLEEAERRKAAKAEVTAKQ
;
A
#
# COMPACT_ATOMS: atom_id res chain seq x y z
N MET A 1 -19.29 39.82 -35.63
CA MET A 1 -20.68 39.47 -35.31
C MET A 1 -20.60 38.72 -33.99
N ARG A 2 -20.77 39.36 -32.85
CA ARG A 2 -21.99 39.70 -32.07
C ARG A 2 -22.94 38.49 -32.04
N THR A 3 -23.18 37.86 -30.88
CA THR A 3 -24.07 38.31 -29.78
C THR A 3 -23.91 37.35 -28.61
N ARG A 4 -23.66 37.79 -27.38
CA ARG A 4 -24.53 38.09 -26.22
C ARG A 4 -25.09 36.84 -25.52
N ILE A 5 -24.66 36.49 -24.29
CA ILE A 5 -25.00 37.00 -22.93
C ILE A 5 -26.51 36.89 -22.63
N GLU A 6 -26.82 36.12 -21.58
CA GLU A 6 -27.81 36.58 -20.59
C GLU A 6 -27.61 35.97 -19.20
N LEU A 7 -27.55 36.86 -18.22
CA LEU A 7 -27.64 36.63 -16.79
C LEU A 7 -29.10 36.38 -16.39
N ALA A 8 -29.34 35.61 -15.37
CA ALA A 8 -30.56 35.72 -14.57
C ALA A 8 -30.22 35.61 -13.08
N ALA A 9 -30.41 36.72 -12.39
CA ALA A 9 -30.49 36.88 -10.95
C ALA A 9 -31.96 36.84 -10.53
N VAL A 10 -32.28 36.20 -9.41
CA VAL A 10 -33.55 36.32 -8.67
C VAL A 10 -33.24 36.03 -7.22
N LEU A 11 -33.20 36.94 -6.34
CA LEU A 11 -34.17 37.71 -5.54
C LEU A 11 -34.43 37.08 -4.16
N LEU A 12 -34.20 37.96 -3.17
CA LEU A 12 -34.56 37.95 -1.74
C LEU A 12 -36.07 37.83 -1.50
N ALA A 13 -36.45 37.19 -0.41
CA ALA A 13 -37.52 37.58 0.51
C ALA A 13 -37.41 36.67 1.72
N GLY A 14 -37.57 37.04 2.96
CA GLY A 14 -38.14 38.12 3.66
C GLY A 14 -38.25 37.67 5.11
N ALA A 15 -37.86 38.50 6.05
CA ALA A 15 -37.88 38.23 7.50
C ALA A 15 -39.30 38.24 8.05
N VAL A 16 -39.55 37.36 9.05
CA VAL A 16 -40.55 37.60 10.08
C VAL A 16 -39.94 37.27 11.45
N VAL A 17 -39.86 38.28 12.27
CA VAL A 17 -39.49 38.26 13.69
C VAL A 17 -40.71 37.85 14.49
N SER A 18 -40.57 36.89 15.41
CA SER A 18 -41.47 36.72 16.55
C SER A 18 -40.64 36.47 17.80
N LEU A 19 -40.65 37.44 18.69
CA LEU A 19 -40.20 37.30 20.08
C LEU A 19 -41.26 36.52 20.87
N ALA A 20 -40.85 35.52 21.64
CA ALA A 20 -41.43 35.24 22.96
C ALA A 20 -40.61 34.21 23.75
N ALA A 21 -40.33 34.58 24.99
CA ALA A 21 -40.23 33.82 26.24
C ALA A 21 -38.93 33.05 26.56
N CYS A 22 -38.34 33.49 27.66
CA CYS A 22 -37.25 32.87 28.42
C CYS A 22 -37.58 31.44 28.88
N GLY A 23 -36.68 30.53 28.60
CA GLY A 23 -36.55 29.24 29.25
C GLY A 23 -35.06 28.92 29.28
N GLU A 24 -34.51 28.59 30.47
CA GLU A 24 -33.14 28.15 30.63
C GLU A 24 -32.95 26.79 29.97
N ASP A 25 -32.43 26.79 28.73
CA ASP A 25 -32.03 25.58 28.06
C ASP A 25 -30.51 25.34 28.21
N LYS A 26 -30.15 24.21 28.75
CA LYS A 26 -28.79 23.64 28.64
C LYS A 26 -28.38 23.66 27.19
N PRO A 27 -27.11 24.02 26.83
CA PRO A 27 -26.69 24.00 25.44
C PRO A 27 -26.75 22.59 24.92
N ALA A 28 -27.71 22.32 24.05
CA ALA A 28 -27.72 21.12 23.22
C ALA A 28 -26.41 21.08 22.43
N GLU A 29 -25.69 19.99 22.53
CA GLU A 29 -24.50 19.68 21.75
C GLU A 29 -24.95 19.61 20.27
N GLN A 30 -24.83 20.73 19.55
CA GLN A 30 -25.14 20.77 18.14
C GLN A 30 -24.13 19.84 17.44
N THR A 31 -24.57 18.65 17.11
CA THR A 31 -23.89 17.79 16.14
C THR A 31 -23.73 18.58 14.85
N VAL A 32 -22.50 18.83 14.48
CA VAL A 32 -22.15 19.43 13.19
C VAL A 32 -22.75 18.51 12.13
N ALA A 33 -23.73 19.00 11.38
CA ALA A 33 -24.26 18.25 10.24
C ALA A 33 -23.08 17.94 9.31
N PRO A 34 -22.93 16.68 8.86
CA PRO A 34 -21.90 16.32 7.91
C PRO A 34 -22.01 17.25 6.70
N ILE A 35 -20.88 17.76 6.20
CA ILE A 35 -20.86 18.43 4.90
C ILE A 35 -21.31 17.36 3.91
N GLU A 36 -22.56 17.44 3.51
CA GLU A 36 -23.16 16.60 2.49
C GLU A 36 -22.48 16.96 1.15
N GLN A 37 -21.30 16.39 0.95
CA GLN A 37 -20.83 16.25 -0.43
C GLN A 37 -21.85 15.33 -1.08
N ALA A 38 -22.53 15.81 -2.10
CA ALA A 38 -23.52 15.09 -2.85
C ALA A 38 -23.07 13.65 -3.04
N ASP A 39 -23.96 12.70 -2.78
CA ASP A 39 -23.72 11.25 -2.93
C ASP A 39 -23.44 10.99 -4.43
N THR A 40 -22.22 11.37 -4.87
CA THR A 40 -21.81 11.21 -6.26
C THR A 40 -21.74 9.73 -6.53
N ALA A 41 -22.63 9.26 -7.40
CA ALA A 41 -22.66 7.89 -7.84
C ALA A 41 -21.25 7.43 -8.22
N LEU A 42 -20.86 6.23 -7.76
CA LEU A 42 -19.59 5.66 -8.15
C LEU A 42 -19.53 5.56 -9.68
N PRO A 43 -18.39 5.91 -10.31
CA PRO A 43 -18.24 5.70 -11.73
C PRO A 43 -18.49 4.23 -12.04
N THR A 44 -19.34 3.97 -13.04
CA THR A 44 -19.56 2.60 -13.54
C THR A 44 -18.32 2.17 -14.31
N PHE A 45 -17.52 1.29 -13.70
CA PHE A 45 -16.39 0.68 -14.37
C PHE A 45 -16.77 -0.70 -14.90
N GLU A 46 -16.54 -0.91 -16.19
CA GLU A 46 -17.06 -2.04 -16.95
C GLU A 46 -16.22 -3.32 -16.88
N LEU A 47 -15.09 -3.36 -16.14
CA LEU A 47 -14.17 -4.51 -16.24
C LEU A 47 -14.82 -5.86 -15.85
N GLU A 48 -15.69 -5.87 -14.83
CA GLU A 48 -16.44 -7.08 -14.45
C GLU A 48 -17.68 -7.29 -15.30
N SER A 49 -18.28 -6.21 -15.81
CA SER A 49 -19.44 -6.32 -16.73
C SER A 49 -19.04 -6.93 -18.07
N GLN A 50 -17.76 -6.84 -18.45
CA GLN A 50 -17.21 -7.44 -19.67
C GLN A 50 -17.02 -8.96 -19.55
N LEU A 51 -16.99 -9.54 -18.33
CA LEU A 51 -16.89 -10.98 -18.16
C LEU A 51 -18.27 -11.63 -18.34
N PRO A 52 -18.40 -12.66 -19.19
CA PRO A 52 -19.62 -13.45 -19.29
C PRO A 52 -20.04 -13.99 -17.90
N PRO A 53 -21.34 -14.01 -17.54
CA PRO A 53 -21.78 -14.43 -16.20
C PRO A 53 -21.23 -15.79 -15.76
N ALA A 54 -21.15 -16.77 -16.65
CA ALA A 54 -20.59 -18.09 -16.39
C ALA A 54 -19.08 -18.04 -16.04
N VAL A 55 -18.32 -17.11 -16.65
CA VAL A 55 -16.89 -16.92 -16.34
C VAL A 55 -16.76 -16.23 -14.99
N ARG A 56 -17.60 -15.26 -14.71
CA ARG A 56 -17.61 -14.54 -13.42
C ARG A 56 -17.87 -15.48 -12.24
N GLU A 57 -18.85 -16.37 -12.35
CA GLU A 57 -19.14 -17.37 -11.32
C GLU A 57 -17.99 -18.39 -11.17
N ALA A 58 -17.42 -18.86 -12.28
CA ALA A 58 -16.32 -19.81 -12.27
C ALA A 58 -15.05 -19.27 -11.60
N VAL A 59 -14.82 -17.95 -11.66
CA VAL A 59 -13.63 -17.30 -11.07
C VAL A 59 -13.64 -17.32 -9.54
N LEU A 60 -14.82 -17.29 -8.94
CA LEU A 60 -14.98 -17.23 -7.47
C LEU A 60 -14.82 -18.60 -6.80
N LYS A 61 -14.93 -19.70 -7.55
CA LYS A 61 -14.81 -21.05 -6.97
C LYS A 61 -13.37 -21.54 -6.96
N PRO A 62 -12.92 -22.23 -5.90
CA PRO A 62 -11.64 -22.92 -5.91
C PRO A 62 -11.52 -23.85 -7.10
N PHE A 63 -10.34 -23.89 -7.70
CA PHE A 63 -10.10 -24.67 -8.92
C PHE A 63 -8.64 -25.09 -9.01
N THR A 64 -8.39 -26.36 -9.28
CA THR A 64 -7.04 -26.96 -9.28
C THR A 64 -6.69 -27.66 -10.59
N GLY A 65 -7.55 -27.57 -11.62
CA GLY A 65 -7.33 -28.23 -12.92
C GLY A 65 -6.12 -27.68 -13.68
N ASP A 66 -5.63 -28.48 -14.62
CA ASP A 66 -4.52 -28.11 -15.50
C ASP A 66 -5.00 -27.26 -16.70
N LEU A 67 -4.15 -26.99 -17.67
CA LEU A 67 -4.41 -26.06 -18.77
C LEU A 67 -5.70 -26.36 -19.56
N ASP A 68 -6.00 -27.62 -19.85
CA ASP A 68 -7.19 -28.00 -20.63
C ASP A 68 -8.48 -27.62 -19.89
N GLU A 69 -8.51 -27.80 -18.58
CA GLU A 69 -9.63 -27.40 -17.73
C GLU A 69 -9.72 -25.87 -17.57
N ILE A 70 -8.57 -25.17 -17.48
CA ILE A 70 -8.50 -23.69 -17.51
C ILE A 70 -9.10 -23.17 -18.81
N VAL A 71 -8.76 -23.79 -19.95
CA VAL A 71 -9.33 -23.43 -21.27
C VAL A 71 -10.84 -23.65 -21.31
N LYS A 72 -11.34 -24.78 -20.81
CA LYS A 72 -12.79 -25.06 -20.72
C LYS A 72 -13.52 -24.06 -19.84
N ARG A 73 -12.90 -23.67 -18.68
CA ARG A 73 -13.41 -22.67 -17.77
C ARG A 73 -13.34 -21.24 -18.34
N ARG A 74 -12.51 -21.02 -19.35
CA ARG A 74 -12.25 -19.73 -20.02
C ARG A 74 -11.74 -18.63 -19.08
N ALA A 75 -11.08 -19.00 -18.01
CA ALA A 75 -10.51 -18.08 -17.03
C ALA A 75 -9.21 -18.62 -16.45
N MET A 76 -8.17 -17.79 -16.42
CA MET A 76 -6.90 -18.04 -15.73
C MET A 76 -6.68 -16.91 -14.71
N ARG A 77 -6.54 -17.26 -13.45
CA ARG A 77 -6.35 -16.31 -12.37
C ARG A 77 -4.87 -16.18 -12.05
N LEU A 78 -4.37 -14.96 -12.11
CA LEU A 78 -2.98 -14.60 -11.88
C LEU A 78 -2.86 -13.89 -10.53
N GLY A 79 -2.31 -14.56 -9.52
CA GLY A 79 -2.00 -13.98 -8.22
C GLY A 79 -0.85 -12.98 -8.34
N VAL A 80 -1.05 -11.78 -7.85
CA VAL A 80 -0.10 -10.66 -7.90
C VAL A 80 -0.07 -9.92 -6.57
N THR A 81 0.98 -9.14 -6.31
CA THR A 81 1.03 -8.19 -5.19
C THR A 81 0.82 -6.77 -5.69
N PHE A 82 0.15 -5.94 -4.90
CA PHE A 82 0.11 -4.51 -5.16
C PHE A 82 1.45 -3.87 -4.82
N ASN A 83 2.10 -3.26 -5.83
CA ASN A 83 3.28 -2.42 -5.64
C ASN A 83 3.45 -1.47 -6.83
N ARG A 84 4.40 -0.56 -6.77
CA ARG A 84 4.52 0.54 -7.74
C ARG A 84 5.09 0.14 -9.10
N THR A 85 5.58 -1.09 -9.27
CA THR A 85 6.27 -1.54 -10.49
C THR A 85 5.67 -2.79 -11.12
N PHE A 86 5.26 -3.78 -10.28
CA PHE A 86 4.81 -5.08 -10.82
C PHE A 86 3.31 -5.13 -11.10
N TYR A 87 2.47 -4.64 -10.18
CA TYR A 87 1.04 -4.54 -10.44
C TYR A 87 0.41 -3.41 -9.62
N PHE A 88 -0.30 -2.52 -10.28
CA PHE A 88 -1.09 -1.45 -9.68
C PHE A 88 -2.27 -1.06 -10.56
N VAL A 89 -3.27 -0.40 -9.97
CA VAL A 89 -4.42 0.16 -10.69
C VAL A 89 -4.39 1.67 -10.53
N ASP A 90 -4.62 2.39 -11.62
CA ASP A 90 -4.71 3.84 -11.62
C ASP A 90 -5.96 4.28 -12.37
N ARG A 91 -6.96 4.80 -11.65
CA ARG A 91 -8.27 5.22 -12.17
C ARG A 91 -8.92 4.15 -13.06
N GLY A 92 -8.95 2.91 -12.55
CA GLY A 92 -9.49 1.75 -13.26
C GLY A 92 -8.59 1.16 -14.34
N VAL A 93 -7.42 1.73 -14.63
CA VAL A 93 -6.46 1.21 -15.59
C VAL A 93 -5.40 0.37 -14.88
N GLN A 94 -5.40 -0.92 -15.12
CA GLN A 94 -4.37 -1.82 -14.62
C GLN A 94 -3.04 -1.58 -15.33
N ARG A 95 -1.94 -1.65 -14.59
CA ARG A 95 -0.58 -1.40 -15.07
C ARG A 95 0.44 -2.25 -14.31
N GLY A 96 1.66 -2.28 -14.82
CA GLY A 96 2.79 -2.93 -14.18
C GLY A 96 3.30 -4.12 -14.98
N ILE A 97 4.46 -4.64 -14.57
CA ILE A 97 5.13 -5.73 -15.29
C ILE A 97 4.22 -6.96 -15.39
N ALA A 98 3.65 -7.40 -14.25
CA ALA A 98 2.76 -8.56 -14.24
C ALA A 98 1.50 -8.35 -15.12
N TYR A 99 0.98 -7.12 -15.16
CA TYR A 99 -0.16 -6.79 -16.03
C TYR A 99 0.19 -6.91 -17.52
N GLU A 100 1.31 -6.35 -17.96
CA GLU A 100 1.75 -6.42 -19.35
C GLU A 100 1.93 -7.88 -19.82
N TYR A 101 2.58 -8.70 -18.98
CA TYR A 101 2.74 -10.13 -19.26
C TYR A 101 1.42 -10.88 -19.27
N GLY A 102 0.51 -10.61 -18.35
CA GLY A 102 -0.81 -11.25 -18.29
C GLY A 102 -1.68 -10.90 -19.50
N GLN A 103 -1.66 -9.66 -19.98
CA GLN A 103 -2.37 -9.23 -21.19
C GLN A 103 -1.82 -9.93 -22.45
N LEU A 104 -0.50 -10.03 -22.56
CA LEU A 104 0.11 -10.77 -23.63
C LEU A 104 -0.22 -12.26 -23.55
N MET A 105 -0.20 -12.86 -22.35
CA MET A 105 -0.57 -14.25 -22.12
C MET A 105 -2.02 -14.52 -22.56
N GLU A 106 -2.97 -13.67 -22.18
CA GLU A 106 -4.35 -13.74 -22.64
C GLU A 106 -4.43 -13.78 -24.18
N THR A 107 -3.74 -12.85 -24.83
CA THR A 107 -3.70 -12.76 -26.30
C THR A 107 -3.15 -14.03 -26.93
N ARG A 108 -2.06 -14.59 -26.36
CA ARG A 108 -1.39 -15.77 -26.89
C ARG A 108 -2.19 -17.05 -26.65
N LEU A 109 -2.81 -17.21 -25.48
CA LEU A 109 -3.71 -18.32 -25.20
C LEU A 109 -4.88 -18.34 -26.18
N ASN A 110 -5.56 -17.21 -26.36
CA ASN A 110 -6.70 -17.11 -27.29
C ASN A 110 -6.31 -17.41 -28.73
N LYS A 111 -5.13 -16.98 -29.18
CA LYS A 111 -4.60 -17.34 -30.52
C LYS A 111 -4.28 -18.84 -30.61
N ARG A 112 -3.62 -19.42 -29.59
CA ARG A 112 -3.23 -20.85 -29.59
C ARG A 112 -4.45 -21.77 -29.67
N PHE A 113 -5.48 -21.46 -28.86
CA PHE A 113 -6.69 -22.29 -28.78
C PHE A 113 -7.78 -21.88 -29.75
N LYS A 114 -7.55 -20.90 -30.64
CA LYS A 114 -8.50 -20.41 -31.67
C LYS A 114 -9.89 -20.12 -31.06
N THR A 115 -9.97 -19.51 -29.93
CA THR A 115 -11.19 -19.38 -29.11
C THR A 115 -12.26 -18.48 -29.75
N GLY A 116 -11.89 -17.62 -30.71
CA GLY A 116 -12.77 -16.60 -31.24
C GLY A 116 -13.21 -15.58 -30.21
N THR A 117 -14.25 -14.82 -30.47
CA THR A 117 -14.77 -13.79 -29.55
C THR A 117 -15.70 -14.37 -28.47
N ALA A 118 -16.49 -15.38 -28.81
CA ALA A 118 -17.51 -15.96 -27.93
C ALA A 118 -16.94 -16.84 -26.81
N ASN A 119 -15.81 -17.51 -27.05
CA ASN A 119 -15.18 -18.45 -26.13
C ASN A 119 -13.82 -17.96 -25.59
N LYS A 120 -13.63 -16.65 -25.53
CA LYS A 120 -12.39 -16.04 -25.12
C LYS A 120 -11.99 -16.50 -23.70
N ILE A 121 -10.71 -16.87 -23.53
CA ILE A 121 -10.07 -17.11 -22.24
C ILE A 121 -9.67 -15.75 -21.69
N HIS A 122 -10.00 -15.48 -20.45
CA HIS A 122 -9.65 -14.24 -19.76
C HIS A 122 -8.54 -14.48 -18.71
N VAL A 123 -7.54 -13.64 -18.68
CA VAL A 123 -6.55 -13.57 -17.60
C VAL A 123 -7.03 -12.54 -16.58
N ILE A 124 -7.25 -13.00 -15.36
CA ILE A 124 -7.83 -12.23 -14.27
C ILE A 124 -6.78 -12.04 -13.19
N PHE A 125 -6.47 -10.79 -12.86
CA PHE A 125 -5.49 -10.46 -11.83
C PHE A 125 -6.16 -10.50 -10.46
N VAL A 126 -5.54 -11.25 -9.54
CA VAL A 126 -6.00 -11.43 -8.16
C VAL A 126 -4.93 -10.87 -7.23
N PRO A 127 -5.03 -9.60 -6.81
CA PRO A 127 -4.08 -9.02 -5.90
C PRO A 127 -4.29 -9.56 -4.48
N LEU A 128 -3.21 -10.07 -3.89
CA LEU A 128 -3.17 -10.64 -2.54
C LEU A 128 -1.90 -10.17 -1.82
N PRO A 129 -1.90 -10.14 -0.47
CA PRO A 129 -0.67 -10.04 0.30
C PRO A 129 0.31 -11.17 -0.11
N ARG A 130 1.60 -10.84 -0.18
CA ARG A 130 2.65 -11.76 -0.67
C ARG A 130 2.63 -13.09 0.06
N GLU A 131 2.47 -13.07 1.37
CA GLU A 131 2.46 -14.24 2.24
C GLU A 131 1.28 -15.20 1.96
N MET A 132 0.20 -14.67 1.40
CA MET A 132 -0.99 -15.46 1.05
C MET A 132 -0.91 -16.12 -0.33
N LEU A 133 0.04 -15.71 -1.18
CA LEU A 133 0.10 -16.19 -2.57
C LEU A 133 0.35 -17.70 -2.70
N PRO A 134 1.31 -18.33 -1.96
CA PRO A 134 1.52 -19.76 -2.04
C PRO A 134 0.29 -20.57 -1.60
N SER A 135 -0.33 -20.20 -0.47
CA SER A 135 -1.55 -20.88 0.01
C SER A 135 -2.73 -20.70 -0.96
N ALA A 136 -2.92 -19.50 -1.48
CA ALA A 136 -3.96 -19.22 -2.48
C ALA A 136 -3.77 -20.04 -3.77
N LEU A 137 -2.52 -20.28 -4.18
CA LEU A 137 -2.20 -21.15 -5.31
C LEU A 137 -2.56 -22.63 -5.01
N ILE A 138 -2.13 -23.14 -3.87
CA ILE A 138 -2.38 -24.53 -3.44
C ILE A 138 -3.89 -24.78 -3.26
N GLU A 139 -4.60 -23.85 -2.63
CA GLU A 139 -6.05 -23.93 -2.40
C GLU A 139 -6.88 -23.71 -3.68
N GLY A 140 -6.26 -23.42 -4.80
CA GLY A 140 -6.94 -23.20 -6.05
C GLY A 140 -7.72 -21.88 -6.14
N LYS A 141 -7.35 -20.86 -5.36
CA LYS A 141 -7.88 -19.49 -5.44
C LYS A 141 -7.26 -18.71 -6.60
N VAL A 142 -6.02 -19.02 -6.95
CA VAL A 142 -5.32 -18.54 -8.14
C VAL A 142 -4.73 -19.71 -8.92
N ASP A 143 -4.41 -19.51 -10.18
CA ASP A 143 -3.89 -20.56 -11.07
C ASP A 143 -2.39 -20.43 -11.31
N LEU A 144 -1.88 -19.21 -11.27
CA LEU A 144 -0.46 -18.84 -11.32
C LEU A 144 -0.17 -17.77 -10.29
N VAL A 145 1.10 -17.63 -9.89
CA VAL A 145 1.58 -16.52 -9.07
C VAL A 145 2.71 -15.79 -9.78
N ALA A 146 2.48 -14.54 -10.16
CA ALA A 146 3.44 -13.65 -10.81
C ALA A 146 3.80 -12.47 -9.89
N ALA A 147 4.54 -12.77 -8.81
CA ALA A 147 4.91 -11.82 -7.77
C ALA A 147 6.42 -11.82 -7.47
N GLN A 148 7.27 -12.19 -8.46
CA GLN A 148 8.72 -12.27 -8.27
C GLN A 148 9.09 -13.18 -7.07
N LEU A 149 8.52 -14.37 -7.03
CA LEU A 149 8.85 -15.33 -5.99
C LEU A 149 10.23 -15.91 -6.23
N PRO A 150 11.08 -16.04 -5.20
CA PRO A 150 12.36 -16.69 -5.32
C PRO A 150 12.16 -18.21 -5.50
N VAL A 151 12.91 -18.79 -6.40
CA VAL A 151 13.01 -20.24 -6.54
C VAL A 151 13.88 -20.75 -5.40
N THR A 152 13.26 -21.38 -4.42
CA THR A 152 13.95 -21.97 -3.26
C THR A 152 13.52 -23.41 -3.01
N PRO A 153 14.41 -24.28 -2.46
CA PRO A 153 14.06 -25.67 -2.16
C PRO A 153 12.85 -25.80 -1.23
N GLU A 154 12.62 -24.82 -0.36
CA GLU A 154 11.49 -24.79 0.56
C GLU A 154 10.16 -24.59 -0.20
N LEU A 155 10.10 -23.61 -1.11
CA LEU A 155 8.91 -23.36 -1.92
C LEU A 155 8.69 -24.46 -2.96
N GLU A 156 9.75 -25.01 -3.55
CA GLU A 156 9.68 -26.11 -4.53
C GLU A 156 9.07 -27.40 -3.95
N LYS A 157 8.99 -27.55 -2.62
CA LYS A 157 8.24 -28.66 -2.01
C LYS A 157 6.73 -28.55 -2.27
N PHE A 158 6.21 -27.34 -2.41
CA PHE A 158 4.77 -27.05 -2.45
C PHE A 158 4.27 -26.60 -3.82
N VAL A 159 5.12 -25.96 -4.61
CA VAL A 159 4.77 -25.39 -5.93
C VAL A 159 5.83 -25.76 -6.97
N ASP A 160 5.48 -25.67 -8.24
CA ASP A 160 6.43 -25.71 -9.35
C ASP A 160 6.68 -24.31 -9.88
N PHE A 161 7.89 -24.06 -10.39
CA PHE A 161 8.26 -22.79 -10.97
C PHE A 161 8.48 -22.89 -12.48
N SER A 162 8.19 -21.81 -13.19
CA SER A 162 8.61 -21.64 -14.58
C SER A 162 10.14 -21.63 -14.69
N ASP A 163 10.63 -21.71 -15.93
CA ASP A 163 11.96 -21.22 -16.25
C ASP A 163 12.13 -19.81 -15.66
N PRO A 164 13.35 -19.47 -15.19
CA PRO A 164 13.57 -18.22 -14.47
C PRO A 164 13.10 -17.00 -15.25
N THR A 165 12.29 -16.17 -14.60
CA THR A 165 11.94 -14.83 -15.10
C THR A 165 13.11 -13.87 -14.96
N ARG A 166 13.99 -14.14 -13.97
CA ARG A 166 15.24 -13.42 -13.73
C ARG A 166 16.21 -14.38 -13.05
N SER A 167 17.46 -14.40 -13.50
CA SER A 167 18.56 -15.19 -12.93
C SER A 167 19.66 -14.29 -12.38
N ASN A 168 20.58 -14.87 -11.62
CA ASN A 168 21.72 -14.16 -11.01
C ASN A 168 21.30 -13.01 -10.10
N VAL A 169 20.19 -13.21 -9.36
CA VAL A 169 19.68 -12.25 -8.39
C VAL A 169 20.46 -12.42 -7.08
N ASN A 170 20.99 -11.30 -6.57
CA ASN A 170 21.70 -11.28 -5.30
C ASN A 170 20.83 -10.61 -4.23
N GLN A 171 20.85 -11.18 -3.03
CA GLN A 171 20.21 -10.56 -1.87
C GLN A 171 21.21 -9.69 -1.16
N ILE A 172 20.90 -8.41 -1.03
CA ILE A 172 21.80 -7.40 -0.49
C ILE A 172 21.12 -6.60 0.61
N VAL A 173 21.94 -6.04 1.50
CA VAL A 173 21.48 -5.09 2.51
C VAL A 173 21.49 -3.68 1.91
N VAL A 174 20.44 -2.93 2.18
CA VAL A 174 20.34 -1.50 1.89
C VAL A 174 20.14 -0.75 3.20
N THR A 175 20.93 0.30 3.43
CA THR A 175 20.86 1.14 4.63
C THR A 175 20.48 2.57 4.28
N GLY A 176 20.05 3.32 5.29
CA GLY A 176 19.72 4.74 5.19
C GLY A 176 20.90 5.65 5.56
N PRO A 177 20.69 6.97 5.45
CA PRO A 177 21.74 7.98 5.67
C PRO A 177 22.25 8.06 7.11
N GLY A 178 21.55 7.48 8.09
CA GLY A 178 21.91 7.48 9.49
C GLY A 178 22.50 6.17 9.98
N ALA A 179 22.86 5.23 9.11
CA ALA A 179 23.43 3.94 9.49
C ALA A 179 24.82 4.13 10.11
N SER A 180 24.90 3.97 11.43
CA SER A 180 26.15 4.11 12.20
C SER A 180 26.37 2.87 13.08
N PRO A 181 27.60 2.32 13.09
CA PRO A 181 28.74 2.60 12.22
C PRO A 181 28.44 2.28 10.73
N PRO A 182 29.26 2.74 9.77
CA PRO A 182 29.09 2.37 8.36
C PRO A 182 29.17 0.86 8.14
N VAL A 183 28.57 0.35 7.08
CA VAL A 183 28.64 -1.06 6.67
C VAL A 183 29.67 -1.19 5.55
N GLY A 184 30.78 -1.80 5.81
CA GLY A 184 31.85 -2.05 4.84
C GLY A 184 32.13 -3.53 4.64
N SER A 185 31.64 -4.39 5.54
CA SER A 185 31.77 -5.85 5.49
C SER A 185 30.51 -6.54 5.99
N ILE A 186 30.43 -7.87 5.74
CA ILE A 186 29.32 -8.69 6.25
C ILE A 186 29.28 -8.72 7.79
N ASP A 187 30.43 -8.60 8.44
CA ASP A 187 30.57 -8.63 9.90
C ASP A 187 29.98 -7.38 10.55
N ASP A 188 29.93 -6.26 9.85
CA ASP A 188 29.32 -5.03 10.32
C ASP A 188 27.79 -5.13 10.46
N LEU A 189 27.19 -6.22 9.97
CA LEU A 189 25.78 -6.53 10.18
C LEU A 189 25.49 -7.13 11.57
N SER A 190 26.52 -7.57 12.29
CA SER A 190 26.39 -8.13 13.63
C SER A 190 25.73 -7.14 14.59
N GLY A 191 24.72 -7.58 15.34
CA GLY A 191 23.95 -6.78 16.29
C GLY A 191 23.03 -5.73 15.68
N ARG A 192 23.03 -5.55 14.36
CA ARG A 192 22.14 -4.58 13.68
C ARG A 192 20.70 -5.06 13.57
N GLU A 193 19.79 -4.11 13.58
CA GLU A 193 18.40 -4.37 13.23
C GLU A 193 18.23 -4.28 11.71
N ILE A 194 17.71 -5.35 11.10
CA ILE A 194 17.54 -5.48 9.66
C ILE A 194 16.14 -6.01 9.37
N PHE A 195 15.42 -5.32 8.53
CA PHE A 195 14.10 -5.76 8.09
C PHE A 195 14.24 -6.77 6.94
N ALA A 196 13.57 -7.90 7.08
CA ALA A 196 13.58 -8.97 6.07
C ALA A 196 12.27 -9.73 6.09
N ARG A 197 11.68 -9.95 4.89
CA ARG A 197 10.50 -10.78 4.73
C ARG A 197 10.84 -12.26 4.86
N GLU A 198 9.95 -13.01 5.47
CA GLU A 198 10.07 -14.45 5.55
C GLU A 198 9.94 -15.07 4.15
N LEU A 199 8.88 -14.70 3.43
CA LEU A 199 8.67 -15.15 2.05
C LEU A 199 9.54 -14.34 1.08
N GLY A 200 10.57 -14.92 0.57
CA GLY A 200 11.57 -14.28 -0.30
C GLY A 200 12.97 -14.78 -0.02
N GLY A 201 13.10 -15.59 1.03
CA GLY A 201 14.39 -16.13 1.43
C GLY A 201 15.31 -15.11 2.11
N TYR A 202 14.88 -13.85 2.27
CA TYR A 202 15.66 -12.79 2.92
C TYR A 202 15.89 -13.10 4.41
N HIS A 203 14.83 -13.49 5.10
CA HIS A 203 14.89 -13.93 6.49
C HIS A 203 15.84 -15.12 6.65
N GLN A 204 15.71 -16.17 5.80
CA GLN A 204 16.56 -17.36 5.85
C GLN A 204 18.03 -17.02 5.61
N SER A 205 18.33 -16.09 4.72
CA SER A 205 19.72 -15.64 4.48
C SER A 205 20.32 -14.97 5.72
N LEU A 206 19.53 -14.17 6.46
CA LEU A 206 19.97 -13.58 7.74
C LEU A 206 20.06 -14.61 8.85
N VAL A 207 19.18 -15.60 8.90
CA VAL A 207 19.29 -16.72 9.86
C VAL A 207 20.60 -17.50 9.62
N THR A 208 20.92 -17.83 8.38
CA THR A 208 22.18 -18.48 8.01
C THR A 208 23.40 -17.63 8.37
N LEU A 209 23.32 -16.31 8.20
CA LEU A 209 24.37 -15.38 8.64
C LEU A 209 24.51 -15.37 10.16
N ASN A 210 23.39 -15.38 10.89
CA ASN A 210 23.40 -15.42 12.35
C ASN A 210 24.02 -16.71 12.92
N GLU A 211 23.85 -17.85 12.25
CA GLU A 211 24.55 -19.09 12.60
C GLU A 211 26.08 -18.92 12.49
N LYS A 212 26.56 -18.26 11.43
CA LYS A 212 27.98 -17.94 11.24
C LYS A 212 28.48 -16.96 12.32
N PHE A 213 27.71 -15.94 12.68
CA PHE A 213 28.04 -15.03 13.77
C PHE A 213 28.15 -15.73 15.11
N LYS A 214 27.16 -16.59 15.42
CA LYS A 214 27.15 -17.40 16.63
C LYS A 214 28.40 -18.30 16.73
N ALA A 215 28.77 -18.97 15.64
CA ALA A 215 29.97 -19.82 15.60
C ALA A 215 31.28 -19.04 15.86
N ARG A 216 31.29 -17.74 15.61
CA ARG A 216 32.41 -16.82 15.82
C ARG A 216 32.30 -16.01 17.11
N GLY A 217 31.31 -16.25 17.98
CA GLY A 217 31.06 -15.52 19.20
C GLY A 217 30.57 -14.06 18.99
N MET A 218 30.05 -13.74 17.78
CA MET A 218 29.55 -12.42 17.45
C MET A 218 28.06 -12.31 17.76
N PRO A 219 27.55 -11.13 18.17
CA PRO A 219 26.12 -10.87 18.34
C PRO A 219 25.34 -11.11 17.04
N PRO A 220 24.19 -11.80 17.08
CA PRO A 220 23.37 -12.00 15.89
C PRO A 220 22.75 -10.68 15.42
N ALA A 221 22.55 -10.55 14.10
CA ALA A 221 21.70 -9.50 13.54
C ALA A 221 20.26 -9.67 14.06
N ARG A 222 19.61 -8.58 14.42
CA ARG A 222 18.21 -8.57 14.89
C ARG A 222 17.28 -8.49 13.70
N ILE A 223 16.72 -9.63 13.34
CA ILE A 223 15.80 -9.72 12.20
C ILE A 223 14.44 -9.16 12.61
N ARG A 224 13.90 -8.27 11.81
CA ARG A 224 12.55 -7.70 11.97
C ARG A 224 11.71 -8.04 10.75
N GLU A 225 10.59 -8.68 10.98
CA GLU A 225 9.63 -8.92 9.92
C GLU A 225 8.75 -7.67 9.71
N PRO A 226 8.66 -7.18 8.46
CA PRO A 226 7.79 -6.03 8.17
C PRO A 226 6.32 -6.47 8.15
N PRO A 227 5.39 -5.53 8.39
CA PRO A 227 3.96 -5.80 8.20
C PRO A 227 3.65 -6.33 6.79
N PRO A 228 2.74 -7.31 6.65
CA PRO A 228 2.45 -7.98 5.37
C PRO A 228 1.92 -7.03 4.27
N ASN A 229 1.37 -5.87 4.65
CA ASN A 229 0.83 -4.88 3.71
C ASN A 229 1.88 -3.89 3.18
N LEU A 230 3.16 -4.00 3.60
CA LEU A 230 4.26 -3.20 3.06
C LEU A 230 5.06 -4.05 2.08
N GLU A 231 5.29 -3.56 0.88
CA GLU A 231 6.14 -4.19 -0.13
C GLU A 231 7.59 -3.66 -0.06
N ASP A 232 8.51 -4.27 -0.81
CA ASP A 232 9.94 -3.92 -0.75
C ASP A 232 10.19 -2.45 -1.10
N ASP A 233 9.40 -1.88 -1.99
CA ASP A 233 9.49 -0.46 -2.35
C ASP A 233 9.05 0.47 -1.20
N ASP A 234 8.12 0.05 -0.36
CA ASP A 234 7.74 0.78 0.85
C ASP A 234 8.87 0.75 1.89
N LEU A 235 9.49 -0.41 2.08
CA LEU A 235 10.61 -0.57 3.01
C LEU A 235 11.83 0.25 2.56
N LEU A 236 12.15 0.24 1.27
CA LEU A 236 13.23 1.06 0.71
C LEU A 236 12.94 2.56 0.88
N GLU A 237 11.69 2.99 0.73
CA GLU A 237 11.30 4.38 1.02
C GLU A 237 11.49 4.72 2.50
N MET A 238 11.12 3.82 3.41
CA MET A 238 11.32 3.99 4.85
C MET A 238 12.81 4.06 5.22
N VAL A 239 13.65 3.23 4.61
CA VAL A 239 15.11 3.29 4.76
C VAL A 239 15.67 4.62 4.26
N ASN A 240 15.23 5.07 3.08
CA ASN A 240 15.64 6.36 2.51
C ASN A 240 15.27 7.54 3.41
N ALA A 241 14.15 7.45 4.11
CA ALA A 241 13.67 8.44 5.07
C ALA A 241 14.34 8.32 6.46
N GLY A 242 15.20 7.34 6.70
CA GLY A 242 15.82 7.07 8.00
C GLY A 242 14.82 6.59 9.07
N LEU A 243 13.66 6.09 8.66
CA LEU A 243 12.59 5.58 9.55
C LEU A 243 12.86 4.15 10.01
N ILE A 244 13.51 3.35 9.17
CA ILE A 244 14.08 2.05 9.53
C ILE A 244 15.56 2.01 9.14
N PRO A 245 16.39 1.26 9.88
CA PRO A 245 17.85 1.34 9.69
C PRO A 245 18.35 0.63 8.44
N ALA A 246 17.78 -0.54 8.15
CA ALA A 246 18.23 -1.40 7.05
C ALA A 246 17.14 -2.37 6.60
N VAL A 247 17.22 -2.79 5.34
CA VAL A 247 16.35 -3.81 4.74
C VAL A 247 17.17 -4.74 3.86
N VAL A 248 16.75 -6.00 3.73
CA VAL A 248 17.26 -6.92 2.70
C VAL A 248 16.32 -6.89 1.51
N VAL A 249 16.86 -6.71 0.32
CA VAL A 249 16.13 -6.76 -0.95
C VAL A 249 17.01 -7.36 -2.05
N ASP A 250 16.41 -7.67 -3.18
CA ASP A 250 17.12 -8.08 -4.38
C ASP A 250 17.88 -6.90 -5.00
N ASP A 251 19.07 -7.17 -5.50
CA ASP A 251 20.01 -6.17 -6.04
C ASP A 251 19.43 -5.31 -7.18
N TYR A 252 18.67 -5.93 -8.09
CA TYR A 252 18.03 -5.19 -9.19
C TYR A 252 16.97 -4.20 -8.70
N LEU A 253 16.24 -4.52 -7.61
CA LEU A 253 15.29 -3.61 -6.98
C LEU A 253 16.03 -2.47 -6.28
N ALA A 254 17.08 -2.78 -5.51
CA ALA A 254 17.91 -1.76 -4.87
C ALA A 254 18.50 -0.79 -5.90
N GLY A 255 19.04 -1.31 -7.01
CA GLY A 255 19.59 -0.49 -8.11
C GLY A 255 18.56 0.39 -8.79
N PHE A 256 17.31 -0.08 -8.94
CA PHE A 256 16.22 0.74 -9.46
C PHE A 256 15.80 1.83 -8.46
N TRP A 257 15.51 1.45 -7.22
CA TRP A 257 14.98 2.36 -6.22
C TRP A 257 16.00 3.39 -5.73
N LYS A 258 17.32 3.09 -5.82
CA LYS A 258 18.38 4.08 -5.62
C LYS A 258 18.25 5.30 -6.54
N LYS A 259 17.72 5.14 -7.75
CA LYS A 259 17.45 6.25 -8.69
C LYS A 259 16.26 7.11 -8.27
N VAL A 260 15.36 6.54 -7.45
CA VAL A 260 14.16 7.22 -6.93
C VAL A 260 14.43 7.80 -5.54
N PHE A 261 15.15 7.05 -4.72
CA PHE A 261 15.46 7.33 -3.32
C PHE A 261 16.96 7.59 -3.13
N PRO A 262 17.41 8.84 -3.28
CA PRO A 262 18.84 9.16 -3.38
C PRO A 262 19.64 8.91 -2.10
N ASN A 263 19.00 8.84 -0.94
CA ASN A 263 19.68 8.63 0.34
C ASN A 263 19.95 7.15 0.66
N LEU A 264 19.46 6.21 -0.15
CA LEU A 264 19.78 4.79 0.03
C LEU A 264 21.28 4.54 -0.15
N ILE A 265 21.84 3.71 0.71
CA ILE A 265 23.21 3.18 0.58
C ILE A 265 23.06 1.70 0.26
N VAL A 266 23.43 1.33 -0.95
CA VAL A 266 23.33 -0.03 -1.47
C VAL A 266 24.65 -0.75 -1.25
N HIS A 267 24.64 -1.91 -0.60
CA HIS A 267 25.84 -2.69 -0.25
C HIS A 267 25.97 -3.90 -1.18
N ASP A 268 26.13 -3.64 -2.48
CA ASP A 268 26.21 -4.66 -3.54
C ASP A 268 27.49 -5.51 -3.52
N SER A 269 28.57 -4.99 -2.92
CA SER A 269 29.82 -5.70 -2.75
C SER A 269 29.80 -6.77 -1.63
N ILE A 270 28.79 -6.79 -0.77
CA ILE A 270 28.67 -7.70 0.36
C ILE A 270 27.31 -8.44 0.38
N PRO A 271 27.02 -9.23 -0.66
CA PRO A 271 25.74 -9.92 -0.75
C PRO A 271 25.57 -10.97 0.35
N LEU A 272 24.35 -11.09 0.87
CA LEU A 272 23.95 -12.17 1.79
C LEU A 272 23.83 -13.52 1.06
N ARG A 273 23.32 -13.47 -0.16
CA ARG A 273 23.16 -14.60 -1.07
C ARG A 273 23.38 -14.16 -2.51
N THR A 274 23.98 -15.00 -3.32
CA THR A 274 24.26 -14.75 -4.74
C THR A 274 23.62 -15.80 -5.63
N GLY A 275 23.41 -15.46 -6.90
CA GLY A 275 23.02 -16.38 -7.95
C GLY A 275 21.61 -16.94 -7.83
N GLY A 276 20.71 -16.24 -7.10
CA GLY A 276 19.31 -16.62 -7.00
C GLY A 276 18.55 -16.51 -8.33
N SER A 277 17.39 -17.15 -8.38
CA SER A 277 16.47 -17.07 -9.50
C SER A 277 15.06 -16.71 -9.01
N LEU A 278 14.32 -15.98 -9.84
CA LEU A 278 12.91 -15.68 -9.62
C LEU A 278 12.07 -16.41 -10.67
N GLY A 279 10.86 -16.81 -10.31
CA GLY A 279 9.98 -17.54 -11.21
C GLY A 279 8.51 -17.21 -11.03
N VAL A 280 7.69 -17.60 -12.01
CA VAL A 280 6.24 -17.66 -11.87
C VAL A 280 5.89 -19.01 -11.31
N ALA A 281 5.15 -19.04 -10.20
CA ALA A 281 4.77 -20.30 -9.56
C ALA A 281 3.45 -20.83 -10.11
N THR A 282 3.38 -22.17 -10.25
CA THR A 282 2.17 -22.94 -10.55
C THR A 282 2.01 -24.07 -9.55
N ARG A 283 0.80 -24.66 -9.47
CA ARG A 283 0.57 -25.83 -8.61
C ARG A 283 1.39 -27.03 -9.04
N LYS A 284 1.76 -27.86 -8.09
CA LYS A 284 2.20 -29.24 -8.36
C LYS A 284 1.16 -29.97 -9.20
N ASN A 285 1.61 -30.86 -10.06
CA ASN A 285 0.76 -31.67 -10.93
C ASN A 285 -0.03 -30.91 -12.01
N ASN A 286 0.45 -29.70 -12.39
CA ASN A 286 -0.08 -28.93 -13.52
C ASN A 286 0.94 -28.87 -14.69
N PRO A 287 1.37 -30.02 -15.27
CA PRO A 287 2.47 -30.04 -16.22
C PRO A 287 2.18 -29.30 -17.52
N LYS A 288 0.91 -29.24 -17.96
CA LYS A 288 0.55 -28.52 -19.19
C LYS A 288 0.58 -26.99 -19.00
N VAL A 289 0.20 -26.50 -17.81
CA VAL A 289 0.36 -25.08 -17.44
C VAL A 289 1.84 -24.74 -17.40
N LEU A 290 2.67 -25.56 -16.72
CA LEU A 290 4.11 -25.34 -16.61
C LEU A 290 4.79 -25.29 -17.98
N ALA A 291 4.50 -26.29 -18.85
CA ALA A 291 5.06 -26.32 -20.21
C ALA A 291 4.64 -25.12 -21.06
N ALA A 292 3.38 -24.70 -20.94
CA ALA A 292 2.89 -23.52 -21.66
C ALA A 292 3.56 -22.23 -21.13
N LEU A 293 3.77 -22.15 -19.84
CA LEU A 293 4.42 -21.02 -19.18
C LEU A 293 5.90 -20.92 -19.60
N ASN A 294 6.65 -22.02 -19.59
CA ASN A 294 8.05 -22.04 -20.04
C ASN A 294 8.17 -21.66 -21.53
N THR A 295 7.27 -22.17 -22.38
CA THR A 295 7.23 -21.75 -23.79
C THR A 295 6.95 -20.24 -23.90
N PHE A 296 6.06 -19.70 -23.07
CA PHE A 296 5.75 -18.28 -23.04
C PHE A 296 6.94 -17.46 -22.57
N MET A 297 7.60 -17.85 -21.48
CA MET A 297 8.76 -17.14 -20.95
C MET A 297 9.94 -17.17 -21.92
N GLY A 298 10.21 -18.29 -22.58
CA GLY A 298 11.24 -18.38 -23.63
C GLY A 298 11.01 -17.41 -24.81
N ASN A 299 9.75 -17.16 -25.15
CA ASN A 299 9.41 -16.26 -26.27
C ASN A 299 9.27 -14.78 -25.89
N TYR A 300 8.96 -14.48 -24.63
CA TYR A 300 8.57 -13.12 -24.20
C TYR A 300 9.24 -12.64 -22.90
N GLY A 301 10.07 -13.46 -22.26
CA GLY A 301 10.80 -13.12 -21.05
C GLY A 301 11.89 -12.07 -21.27
N LEU A 302 12.67 -11.79 -20.24
CA LEU A 302 13.85 -10.92 -20.30
C LEU A 302 14.81 -11.42 -21.37
N GLY A 303 15.49 -10.49 -22.07
CA GLY A 303 16.34 -10.79 -23.22
C GLY A 303 15.58 -10.85 -24.56
N THR A 304 14.24 -10.76 -24.54
CA THR A 304 13.43 -10.61 -25.74
C THR A 304 13.01 -9.14 -25.91
N ALA A 305 12.65 -8.76 -27.14
CA ALA A 305 12.19 -7.39 -27.43
C ALA A 305 10.98 -6.97 -26.55
N PHE A 306 10.07 -7.89 -26.25
CA PHE A 306 8.93 -7.62 -25.37
C PHE A 306 9.37 -7.45 -23.90
N GLY A 307 10.12 -8.41 -23.37
CA GLY A 307 10.57 -8.39 -21.98
C GLY A 307 11.43 -7.16 -21.67
N ASP A 308 12.36 -6.85 -22.55
CA ASP A 308 13.25 -5.67 -22.39
C ASP A 308 12.48 -4.35 -22.50
N ARG A 309 11.43 -4.29 -23.31
CA ARG A 309 10.55 -3.12 -23.39
C ARG A 309 9.80 -2.91 -22.08
N VAL A 310 9.22 -3.97 -21.54
CA VAL A 310 8.46 -3.93 -20.28
C VAL A 310 9.39 -3.57 -19.11
N GLU A 311 10.56 -4.18 -19.04
CA GLU A 311 11.59 -3.86 -18.04
C GLU A 311 11.98 -2.38 -18.07
N ARG A 312 12.28 -1.84 -19.26
CA ARG A 312 12.60 -0.40 -19.41
C ARG A 312 11.44 0.50 -18.99
N GLN A 313 10.20 0.10 -19.25
CA GLN A 313 9.03 0.90 -18.93
C GLN A 313 8.82 1.05 -17.42
N TYR A 314 9.07 0.01 -16.62
CA TYR A 314 8.71 -0.04 -15.21
C TYR A 314 9.90 -0.06 -14.24
N LEU A 315 11.08 -0.52 -14.65
CA LEU A 315 12.29 -0.63 -13.82
C LEU A 315 13.49 0.19 -14.33
N ALA A 316 13.33 0.95 -15.41
CA ALA A 316 14.32 1.97 -15.80
C ALA A 316 13.74 3.39 -15.70
N SER A 317 12.44 3.56 -15.96
CA SER A 317 11.74 4.85 -15.85
C SER A 317 11.19 5.06 -14.45
N THR A 318 11.55 6.18 -13.82
CA THR A 318 11.03 6.56 -12.49
C THR A 318 9.67 7.24 -12.54
N LYS A 319 9.01 7.30 -13.70
CA LYS A 319 7.75 8.01 -13.91
C LYS A 319 6.62 7.56 -12.96
N TYR A 320 6.58 6.28 -12.63
CA TYR A 320 5.54 5.69 -11.79
C TYR A 320 5.91 5.59 -10.30
N ALA A 321 7.18 5.89 -9.96
CA ALA A 321 7.76 5.56 -8.66
C ALA A 321 7.97 6.74 -7.69
N LYS A 322 7.68 8.00 -8.07
CA LYS A 322 8.06 9.19 -7.27
C LYS A 322 7.22 9.45 -6.04
N GLY A 323 7.90 9.70 -4.91
CA GLY A 323 7.36 10.22 -3.64
C GLY A 323 8.14 9.75 -2.42
N ALA A 324 9.10 10.56 -1.90
CA ALA A 324 9.98 10.16 -0.81
C ALA A 324 10.37 11.29 0.15
N THR A 325 10.80 10.95 1.35
CA THR A 325 11.08 11.83 2.49
C THR A 325 12.42 11.56 3.16
N SER A 326 12.97 12.56 3.91
CA SER A 326 14.33 12.58 4.44
C SER A 326 14.39 12.58 5.99
N GLU A 327 15.60 12.46 6.60
CA GLU A 327 15.85 12.59 8.06
C GLU A 327 15.25 13.87 8.67
N ALA A 328 15.18 14.95 7.92
CA ALA A 328 14.52 16.19 8.32
C ALA A 328 13.04 15.97 8.71
N GLU A 329 12.37 15.04 8.07
CA GLU A 329 10.95 14.74 8.32
C GLU A 329 10.75 13.99 9.65
N ARG A 330 11.68 13.10 10.01
CA ARG A 330 11.68 12.46 11.33
C ARG A 330 11.81 13.47 12.46
N LYS A 331 12.67 14.46 12.31
CA LYS A 331 12.82 15.55 13.30
C LYS A 331 11.56 16.40 13.42
N LYS A 332 10.90 16.70 12.29
CA LYS A 332 9.61 17.42 12.30
C LYS A 332 8.52 16.63 13.04
N PHE A 333 8.43 15.33 12.79
CA PHE A 333 7.49 14.46 13.50
C PHE A 333 7.69 14.55 15.02
N LEU A 334 8.93 14.35 15.49
CA LEU A 334 9.24 14.41 16.92
C LEU A 334 8.92 15.78 17.54
N ALA A 335 9.05 16.85 16.78
CA ALA A 335 8.76 18.22 17.26
C ALA A 335 7.25 18.49 17.46
N VAL A 336 6.37 17.72 16.82
CA VAL A 336 4.90 17.94 16.92
C VAL A 336 4.14 16.78 17.56
N VAL A 337 4.84 15.71 17.94
CA VAL A 337 4.23 14.48 18.48
C VAL A 337 3.34 14.73 19.70
N ASP A 338 3.76 15.63 20.59
CA ASP A 338 3.00 15.92 21.81
C ASP A 338 1.65 16.57 21.55
N LEU A 339 1.54 17.39 20.49
CA LEU A 339 0.24 17.95 20.07
C LEU A 339 -0.68 16.85 19.51
N PHE A 340 -0.15 15.95 18.70
CA PHE A 340 -0.92 14.80 18.23
C PHE A 340 -1.36 13.89 19.37
N ARG A 341 -0.47 13.65 20.37
CA ARG A 341 -0.79 12.87 21.57
C ARG A 341 -1.91 13.53 22.35
N LYS A 342 -1.81 14.82 22.65
CA LYS A 342 -2.82 15.62 23.36
C LYS A 342 -4.21 15.47 22.74
N TYR A 343 -4.32 15.59 21.43
CA TYR A 343 -5.62 15.52 20.76
C TYR A 343 -6.04 14.09 20.41
N GLY A 344 -5.10 13.17 20.24
CA GLY A 344 -5.37 11.73 20.17
C GLY A 344 -6.04 11.22 21.43
N GLU A 345 -5.47 11.51 22.61
CA GLU A 345 -6.05 11.18 23.93
C GLU A 345 -7.43 11.82 24.11
N ARG A 346 -7.54 13.12 23.81
CA ARG A 346 -8.81 13.86 23.95
C ARG A 346 -9.95 13.25 23.16
N TYR A 347 -9.67 12.74 21.95
CA TYR A 347 -10.67 12.23 21.01
C TYR A 347 -10.68 10.70 20.89
N LYS A 348 -9.89 9.99 21.71
CA LYS A 348 -9.74 8.52 21.68
C LYS A 348 -9.34 8.01 20.29
N LEU A 349 -8.38 8.70 19.68
CA LEU A 349 -7.78 8.33 18.40
C LEU A 349 -6.31 7.98 18.62
N ASP A 350 -5.80 7.01 17.87
CA ASP A 350 -4.38 6.72 17.89
C ASP A 350 -3.60 7.94 17.35
N PHE A 351 -2.76 8.53 18.21
CA PHE A 351 -2.03 9.74 17.88
C PHE A 351 -0.99 9.54 16.77
N LEU A 352 -0.45 8.32 16.62
CA LEU A 352 0.47 8.00 15.54
C LEU A 352 -0.23 7.95 14.18
N LEU A 353 -1.46 7.44 14.15
CA LEU A 353 -2.29 7.49 12.94
C LEU A 353 -2.63 8.93 12.56
N LEU A 354 -2.95 9.79 13.52
CA LEU A 354 -3.16 11.23 13.28
C LEU A 354 -1.90 11.92 12.76
N ALA A 355 -0.73 11.61 13.34
CA ALA A 355 0.55 12.16 12.91
C ALA A 355 0.92 11.68 11.49
N ALA A 356 0.69 10.42 11.18
CA ALA A 356 0.90 9.85 9.87
C ALA A 356 0.00 10.51 8.80
N GLN A 357 -1.25 10.83 9.16
CA GLN A 357 -2.13 11.60 8.29
C GLN A 357 -1.61 13.04 8.08
N GLY A 358 -1.26 13.74 9.15
CA GLY A 358 -0.70 15.10 9.04
C GLY A 358 0.58 15.14 8.19
N TYR A 359 1.37 14.06 8.23
CA TYR A 359 2.50 13.91 7.35
C TYR A 359 2.06 13.72 5.88
N GLN A 360 1.12 12.84 5.62
CA GLN A 360 0.57 12.61 4.27
C GLN A 360 -0.07 13.88 3.68
N GLU A 361 -0.70 14.72 4.51
CA GLU A 361 -1.36 15.95 4.09
C GLU A 361 -0.37 17.07 3.71
N SER A 362 0.71 17.22 4.44
CA SER A 362 1.57 18.41 4.32
C SER A 362 3.04 18.19 4.62
N GLU A 363 3.47 16.94 4.87
CA GLU A 363 4.79 16.64 5.44
C GLU A 363 5.01 17.41 6.77
N LEU A 364 3.96 17.53 7.58
CA LEU A 364 3.91 18.28 8.85
C LEU A 364 4.24 19.79 8.72
N LYS A 365 4.00 20.39 7.56
CA LYS A 365 4.29 21.81 7.29
C LYS A 365 3.09 22.70 7.58
N GLN A 366 3.14 23.47 8.66
CA GLN A 366 2.03 24.38 9.02
C GLN A 366 1.77 25.49 8.00
N HIS A 367 2.79 25.90 7.25
CA HIS A 367 2.63 26.92 6.21
C HIS A 367 2.09 26.35 4.88
N ALA A 368 1.90 25.03 4.78
CA ALA A 368 1.39 24.43 3.56
C ALA A 368 -0.02 24.97 3.19
N ARG A 369 -0.22 25.15 1.89
CA ARG A 369 -1.49 25.56 1.29
C ARG A 369 -1.76 24.72 0.06
N SER A 370 -2.95 24.14 -0.05
CA SER A 370 -3.36 23.47 -1.27
C SER A 370 -3.88 24.46 -2.32
N ARG A 371 -3.97 24.02 -3.57
CA ARG A 371 -4.55 24.82 -4.67
C ARG A 371 -6.01 25.22 -4.43
N VAL A 372 -6.74 24.39 -3.66
CA VAL A 372 -8.15 24.62 -3.31
C VAL A 372 -8.32 25.38 -2.00
N GLY A 373 -7.23 25.83 -1.36
CA GLY A 373 -7.24 26.67 -0.17
C GLY A 373 -7.21 25.93 1.17
N ALA A 374 -6.94 24.63 1.21
CA ALA A 374 -6.72 23.93 2.47
C ALA A 374 -5.42 24.39 3.15
N ILE A 375 -5.38 24.38 4.48
CA ILE A 375 -4.39 25.06 5.31
C ILE A 375 -3.73 24.10 6.29
N GLY A 376 -2.39 24.19 6.38
CA GLY A 376 -1.60 23.71 7.52
C GLY A 376 -1.34 22.21 7.53
N VAL A 377 -0.88 21.73 8.68
CA VAL A 377 -0.46 20.34 8.89
C VAL A 377 -1.53 19.34 8.47
N MET A 378 -2.79 19.60 8.83
CA MET A 378 -3.92 18.70 8.56
C MET A 378 -4.74 19.10 7.34
N GLN A 379 -4.27 20.05 6.52
CA GLN A 379 -4.93 20.53 5.31
C GLN A 379 -6.43 20.82 5.48
N ILE A 380 -6.76 21.63 6.50
CA ILE A 380 -8.14 21.98 6.85
C ILE A 380 -8.64 23.12 5.98
N MET A 381 -9.84 22.95 5.40
CA MET A 381 -10.52 24.02 4.68
C MET A 381 -10.98 25.12 5.66
N PRO A 382 -10.87 26.42 5.31
CA PRO A 382 -11.27 27.54 6.18
C PRO A 382 -12.72 27.43 6.69
N ALA A 383 -13.64 26.99 5.84
CA ALA A 383 -15.05 26.77 6.22
C ALA A 383 -15.16 25.67 7.31
N THR A 384 -14.46 24.56 7.12
CA THR A 384 -14.41 23.45 8.10
C THR A 384 -13.81 23.91 9.42
N GLY A 385 -12.71 24.69 9.39
CA GLY A 385 -12.09 25.23 10.59
C GLY A 385 -13.03 26.13 11.40
N LYS A 386 -13.83 26.96 10.73
CA LYS A 386 -14.86 27.79 11.37
C LYS A 386 -15.96 26.94 12.03
N LEU A 387 -16.47 25.92 11.35
CA LEU A 387 -17.49 25.01 11.88
C LEU A 387 -17.00 24.26 13.12
N LEU A 388 -15.74 23.83 13.11
CA LEU A 388 -15.17 23.05 14.22
C LEU A 388 -14.90 23.89 15.49
N LYS A 389 -14.90 25.24 15.41
CA LYS A 389 -14.72 26.17 16.56
C LYS A 389 -13.47 25.85 17.39
N VAL A 390 -12.32 25.65 16.75
CA VAL A 390 -11.05 25.26 17.39
C VAL A 390 -10.02 26.40 17.48
N GLY A 391 -10.38 27.59 17.02
CA GLY A 391 -9.48 28.73 16.91
C GLY A 391 -8.95 28.93 15.48
N ASP A 392 -7.85 29.66 15.36
CA ASP A 392 -7.27 30.00 14.06
C ASP A 392 -6.44 28.85 13.49
N ILE A 393 -6.96 28.15 12.49
CA ILE A 393 -6.30 27.01 11.84
C ILE A 393 -5.01 27.36 11.08
N ARG A 394 -4.64 28.64 11.00
CA ARG A 394 -3.33 29.09 10.49
C ARG A 394 -2.21 28.84 11.50
N GLN A 395 -2.56 28.61 12.75
CA GLN A 395 -1.65 28.23 13.83
C GLN A 395 -1.57 26.70 13.94
N LEU A 396 -0.42 26.18 14.38
CA LEU A 396 -0.13 24.76 14.43
C LEU A 396 -1.12 23.98 15.31
N GLU A 397 -1.28 24.39 16.56
CA GLU A 397 -2.11 23.66 17.51
C GLU A 397 -3.60 23.67 17.14
N PRO A 398 -4.25 24.79 16.81
CA PRO A 398 -5.62 24.80 16.30
C PRO A 398 -5.80 23.96 15.03
N ASN A 399 -4.81 23.88 14.17
CA ASN A 399 -4.87 23.11 12.94
C ASN A 399 -4.89 21.60 13.22
N ILE A 400 -3.99 21.12 14.10
CA ILE A 400 -3.96 19.71 14.56
C ILE A 400 -5.26 19.39 15.31
N HIS A 401 -5.72 20.30 16.19
CA HIS A 401 -6.99 20.15 16.88
C HIS A 401 -8.18 20.00 15.92
N ALA A 402 -8.24 20.83 14.87
CA ALA A 402 -9.28 20.74 13.84
C ALA A 402 -9.26 19.39 13.14
N GLY A 403 -8.07 18.91 12.72
CA GLY A 403 -7.92 17.63 12.07
C GLY A 403 -8.38 16.46 12.95
N ALA A 404 -7.90 16.40 14.19
CA ALA A 404 -8.28 15.37 15.14
C ALA A 404 -9.80 15.38 15.45
N LYS A 405 -10.40 16.57 15.63
CA LYS A 405 -11.84 16.70 15.85
C LYS A 405 -12.64 16.23 14.65
N TYR A 406 -12.25 16.63 13.44
CA TYR A 406 -12.91 16.20 12.21
C TYR A 406 -12.82 14.68 12.01
N MET A 407 -11.65 14.09 12.26
CA MET A 407 -11.46 12.63 12.20
C MET A 407 -12.38 11.89 13.19
N ARG A 408 -12.47 12.39 14.44
CA ARG A 408 -13.40 11.85 15.44
C ARG A 408 -14.84 11.90 14.92
N ASP A 409 -15.25 13.03 14.38
CA ASP A 409 -16.64 13.23 13.91
C ASP A 409 -16.97 12.28 12.75
N VAL A 410 -16.05 12.12 11.78
CA VAL A 410 -16.21 11.16 10.67
C VAL A 410 -16.26 9.72 11.21
N ARG A 411 -15.31 9.33 12.08
CA ARG A 411 -15.28 7.99 12.67
C ARG A 411 -16.59 7.68 13.41
N ASN A 412 -17.03 8.55 14.30
CA ASN A 412 -18.22 8.35 15.11
C ASN A 412 -19.50 8.31 14.26
N THR A 413 -19.60 9.18 13.26
CA THR A 413 -20.81 9.25 12.43
C THR A 413 -20.95 8.03 11.50
N TYR A 414 -19.85 7.51 10.98
CA TYR A 414 -19.92 6.52 9.89
C TYR A 414 -19.40 5.13 10.23
N PHE A 415 -18.56 4.98 11.28
CA PHE A 415 -17.85 3.73 11.53
C PHE A 415 -17.91 3.24 12.97
N GLU A 416 -18.42 4.01 13.94
CA GLU A 416 -18.43 3.62 15.36
C GLU A 416 -19.16 2.30 15.59
N ASN A 417 -20.35 2.16 15.00
CA ASN A 417 -21.21 1.00 15.17
C ASN A 417 -20.98 -0.10 14.13
N GLU A 418 -19.97 0.05 13.27
CA GLU A 418 -19.63 -0.96 12.27
C GLU A 418 -18.78 -2.07 12.90
N PRO A 419 -18.98 -3.35 12.51
CA PRO A 419 -18.22 -4.48 13.05
C PRO A 419 -16.79 -4.52 12.46
N MET A 420 -15.98 -3.53 12.83
CA MET A 420 -14.59 -3.35 12.41
C MET A 420 -13.70 -3.25 13.63
N ASP A 421 -12.42 -3.68 13.50
CA ASP A 421 -11.38 -3.33 14.45
C ASP A 421 -11.00 -1.84 14.36
N ASP A 422 -10.26 -1.35 15.35
CA ASP A 422 -9.89 0.06 15.43
C ASP A 422 -8.98 0.50 14.27
N LEU A 423 -8.12 -0.38 13.75
CA LEU A 423 -7.29 -0.09 12.60
C LEU A 423 -8.15 0.13 11.35
N ASN A 424 -9.07 -0.78 11.06
CA ASN A 424 -9.96 -0.62 9.90
C ASN A 424 -10.87 0.60 10.04
N LYS A 425 -11.43 0.89 11.24
CA LYS A 425 -12.15 2.15 11.49
C LYS A 425 -11.31 3.37 11.13
N ALA A 426 -10.02 3.38 11.50
CA ALA A 426 -9.11 4.46 11.15
C ALA A 426 -8.85 4.52 9.63
N LEU A 427 -8.55 3.40 8.97
CA LEU A 427 -8.28 3.35 7.52
C LEU A 427 -9.48 3.84 6.70
N PHE A 428 -10.70 3.42 7.06
CA PHE A 428 -11.93 3.90 6.43
C PHE A 428 -12.17 5.39 6.71
N THR A 429 -11.80 5.88 7.89
CA THR A 429 -11.89 7.30 8.22
C THR A 429 -10.91 8.11 7.37
N PHE A 430 -9.68 7.64 7.14
CA PHE A 430 -8.72 8.27 6.22
C PHE A 430 -9.22 8.28 4.78
N ALA A 431 -9.73 7.15 4.29
CA ALA A 431 -10.33 7.09 2.97
C ALA A 431 -11.49 8.09 2.83
N SER A 432 -12.29 8.25 3.88
CA SER A 432 -13.40 9.21 3.92
C SER A 432 -12.94 10.66 3.99
N TYR A 433 -11.83 10.92 4.66
CA TYR A 433 -11.20 12.25 4.69
C TYR A 433 -10.77 12.69 3.29
N ASN A 434 -10.16 11.79 2.53
CA ASN A 434 -9.66 12.06 1.17
C ASN A 434 -10.77 12.04 0.11
N ALA A 435 -11.62 11.01 0.10
CA ALA A 435 -12.58 10.77 -0.98
C ALA A 435 -14.03 11.17 -0.65
N GLY A 436 -14.32 11.47 0.61
CA GLY A 436 -15.66 11.73 1.13
C GLY A 436 -16.36 10.47 1.66
N PRO A 437 -17.08 10.57 2.80
CA PRO A 437 -17.68 9.42 3.47
C PRO A 437 -18.81 8.74 2.69
N GLY A 438 -19.61 9.48 1.93
CA GLY A 438 -20.65 8.93 1.07
C GLY A 438 -20.08 7.99 0.00
N ARG A 439 -18.98 8.41 -0.62
CA ARG A 439 -18.26 7.60 -1.63
C ARG A 439 -17.68 6.33 -1.00
N VAL A 440 -17.06 6.41 0.17
CA VAL A 440 -16.49 5.24 0.86
C VAL A 440 -17.57 4.24 1.26
N ARG A 441 -18.76 4.69 1.71
CA ARG A 441 -19.91 3.81 1.92
C ARG A 441 -20.34 3.08 0.64
N GLY A 442 -20.32 3.78 -0.49
CA GLY A 442 -20.58 3.17 -1.79
C GLY A 442 -19.58 2.07 -2.14
N LEU A 443 -18.29 2.31 -1.91
CA LEU A 443 -17.21 1.31 -2.12
C LEU A 443 -17.38 0.08 -1.24
N ARG A 444 -17.74 0.25 0.04
CA ARG A 444 -18.02 -0.84 0.97
C ARG A 444 -19.19 -1.72 0.50
N ARG A 445 -20.30 -1.10 0.10
CA ARG A 445 -21.44 -1.85 -0.45
C ARG A 445 -21.07 -2.63 -1.71
N GLU A 446 -20.25 -2.05 -2.58
CA GLU A 446 -19.78 -2.72 -3.78
C GLU A 446 -18.84 -3.89 -3.45
N ALA A 447 -17.96 -3.75 -2.48
CA ALA A 447 -17.10 -4.84 -1.99
C ALA A 447 -17.96 -6.03 -1.51
N ALA A 448 -18.99 -5.76 -0.70
CA ALA A 448 -19.92 -6.81 -0.24
C ALA A 448 -20.61 -7.54 -1.39
N LYS A 449 -21.08 -6.82 -2.42
CA LYS A 449 -21.69 -7.42 -3.62
C LYS A 449 -20.75 -8.37 -4.36
N ARG A 450 -19.44 -8.13 -4.28
CA ARG A 450 -18.40 -8.95 -4.91
C ARG A 450 -17.84 -10.06 -4.01
N GLY A 451 -18.44 -10.28 -2.83
CA GLY A 451 -17.98 -11.29 -1.88
C GLY A 451 -16.71 -10.91 -1.12
N LEU A 452 -16.29 -9.64 -1.18
CA LEU A 452 -15.20 -9.10 -0.39
C LEU A 452 -15.69 -8.63 0.98
N ASN A 453 -14.80 -8.61 1.97
CA ASN A 453 -15.17 -8.12 3.29
C ASN A 453 -15.25 -6.57 3.29
N GLN A 454 -16.50 -6.06 3.38
CA GLN A 454 -16.77 -4.62 3.40
C GLN A 454 -16.20 -3.87 4.62
N ASN A 455 -15.76 -4.59 5.65
CA ASN A 455 -15.24 -4.05 6.90
C ASN A 455 -13.72 -4.12 7.00
N ILE A 456 -13.03 -4.58 5.95
CA ILE A 456 -11.58 -4.64 5.85
C ILE A 456 -11.14 -3.78 4.65
N TRP A 457 -10.19 -2.86 4.91
CA TRP A 457 -9.66 -2.00 3.85
C TRP A 457 -8.71 -2.75 2.93
N PHE A 458 -7.56 -3.19 3.48
CA PHE A 458 -6.50 -3.82 2.67
C PHE A 458 -6.95 -5.13 2.04
N GLY A 459 -6.66 -5.27 0.75
CA GLY A 459 -7.01 -6.46 -0.02
C GLY A 459 -8.52 -6.67 -0.25
N ASN A 460 -9.38 -5.79 0.25
CA ASN A 460 -10.84 -5.87 0.10
C ASN A 460 -11.41 -4.58 -0.50
N VAL A 461 -11.85 -3.61 0.30
CA VAL A 461 -12.44 -2.35 -0.20
C VAL A 461 -11.42 -1.52 -0.97
N GLU A 462 -10.16 -1.63 -0.65
CA GLU A 462 -9.04 -1.05 -1.39
C GLU A 462 -9.07 -1.40 -2.89
N GLN A 463 -9.38 -2.66 -3.24
CA GLN A 463 -9.47 -3.10 -4.64
C GLN A 463 -10.58 -2.33 -5.36
N ILE A 464 -11.75 -2.23 -4.73
CA ILE A 464 -12.88 -1.49 -5.28
C ILE A 464 -12.54 0.01 -5.41
N ALA A 465 -11.85 0.57 -4.40
CA ALA A 465 -11.41 1.96 -4.43
C ALA A 465 -10.47 2.23 -5.61
N SER A 466 -9.47 1.36 -5.83
CA SER A 466 -8.52 1.52 -6.92
C SER A 466 -9.19 1.47 -8.29
N GLU A 467 -10.20 0.62 -8.46
CA GLU A 467 -10.98 0.52 -9.70
C GLU A 467 -11.91 1.71 -9.91
N LYS A 468 -12.70 2.09 -8.90
CA LYS A 468 -13.81 3.05 -9.04
C LYS A 468 -13.37 4.50 -8.94
N ILE A 469 -12.45 4.83 -8.03
CA ILE A 469 -12.04 6.20 -7.74
C ILE A 469 -10.55 6.47 -8.00
N GLY A 470 -9.81 5.43 -8.34
CA GLY A 470 -8.41 5.54 -8.77
C GLY A 470 -7.40 5.42 -7.65
N ARG A 471 -6.14 5.56 -8.04
CA ARG A 471 -4.96 5.31 -7.22
C ARG A 471 -4.80 6.31 -6.06
N GLU A 472 -5.33 7.51 -6.18
CA GLU A 472 -5.08 8.60 -5.23
C GLU A 472 -5.48 8.22 -3.80
N THR A 473 -6.73 7.82 -3.58
CA THR A 473 -7.22 7.42 -2.25
C THR A 473 -6.54 6.16 -1.73
N VAL A 474 -6.29 5.17 -2.59
CA VAL A 474 -5.56 3.94 -2.20
C VAL A 474 -4.15 4.27 -1.74
N THR A 475 -3.40 5.06 -2.52
CA THR A 475 -2.05 5.51 -2.16
C THR A 475 -2.06 6.37 -0.89
N TYR A 476 -3.07 7.23 -0.73
CA TYR A 476 -3.24 8.05 0.46
C TYR A 476 -3.35 7.20 1.73
N VAL A 477 -4.25 6.20 1.74
CA VAL A 477 -4.43 5.32 2.90
C VAL A 477 -3.21 4.44 3.13
N ALA A 478 -2.63 3.87 2.09
CA ALA A 478 -1.41 3.05 2.17
C ALA A 478 -0.22 3.85 2.74
N ASN A 479 -0.03 5.09 2.30
CA ASN A 479 1.02 5.96 2.82
C ASN A 479 0.81 6.30 4.30
N ILE A 480 -0.43 6.61 4.72
CA ILE A 480 -0.70 6.87 6.14
C ILE A 480 -0.35 5.63 6.97
N PHE A 481 -0.75 4.44 6.53
CA PHE A 481 -0.41 3.20 7.23
C PHE A 481 1.11 2.98 7.31
N LYS A 482 1.84 3.19 6.22
CA LYS A 482 3.31 3.11 6.17
C LYS A 482 3.96 4.07 7.17
N TYR A 483 3.54 5.34 7.19
CA TYR A 483 4.08 6.32 8.15
C TYR A 483 3.70 6.00 9.58
N TYR A 484 2.50 5.47 9.83
CA TYR A 484 2.10 4.97 11.14
C TYR A 484 3.05 3.89 11.65
N VAL A 485 3.35 2.88 10.83
CA VAL A 485 4.29 1.81 11.18
C VAL A 485 5.67 2.39 11.46
N ALA A 486 6.15 3.28 10.58
CA ALA A 486 7.45 3.94 10.75
C ALA A 486 7.53 4.74 12.05
N TYR A 487 6.53 5.54 12.36
CA TYR A 487 6.51 6.36 13.58
C TYR A 487 6.42 5.51 14.86
N ARG A 488 5.67 4.40 14.81
CA ARG A 488 5.63 3.43 15.91
C ARG A 488 7.01 2.85 16.18
N LEU A 489 7.72 2.42 15.13
CA LEU A 489 9.09 1.90 15.27
C LEU A 489 10.07 2.94 15.81
N VAL A 490 9.99 4.20 15.37
CA VAL A 490 10.81 5.30 15.87
C VAL A 490 10.58 5.52 17.36
N LEU A 491 9.35 5.50 17.84
CA LEU A 491 9.03 5.67 19.25
C LEU A 491 9.48 4.47 20.08
N GLU A 492 9.23 3.26 19.63
CA GLU A 492 9.71 2.04 20.31
C GLU A 492 11.24 2.05 20.49
N GLU A 493 11.97 2.50 19.46
CA GLU A 493 13.43 2.63 19.56
C GLU A 493 13.85 3.74 20.53
N ALA A 494 13.16 4.89 20.53
CA ALA A 494 13.44 5.96 21.46
C ALA A 494 13.21 5.53 22.92
N GLU A 495 12.16 4.78 23.18
CA GLU A 495 11.86 4.22 24.50
C GLU A 495 12.90 3.19 24.93
N ARG A 496 13.29 2.27 24.03
CA ARG A 496 14.37 1.31 24.30
C ARG A 496 15.70 2.00 24.64
N ARG A 497 16.06 3.05 23.89
CA ARG A 497 17.27 3.85 24.16
C ARG A 497 17.19 4.57 25.50
N LYS A 498 16.03 5.12 25.85
CA LYS A 498 15.79 5.76 27.15
C LYS A 498 15.93 4.76 28.30
N ALA A 499 15.31 3.58 28.16
CA ALA A 499 15.41 2.51 29.15
C ALA A 499 16.88 2.03 29.35
N ALA A 500 17.59 1.78 28.24
CA ALA A 500 19.00 1.38 28.28
C ALA A 500 19.91 2.45 28.95
N LYS A 501 19.67 3.74 28.66
CA LYS A 501 20.41 4.84 29.34
C LYS A 501 20.11 4.87 30.83
N ALA A 502 18.85 4.72 31.24
CA ALA A 502 18.47 4.69 32.65
C ALA A 502 19.12 3.51 33.39
N GLU A 503 19.20 2.33 32.74
CA GLU A 503 19.87 1.15 33.32
C GLU A 503 21.38 1.36 33.52
N VAL A 504 22.06 2.01 32.58
CA VAL A 504 23.48 2.35 32.71
C VAL A 504 23.70 3.36 33.84
N THR A 505 22.82 4.40 33.96
CA THR A 505 22.91 5.41 35.00
C THR A 505 22.60 4.84 36.39
N ALA A 506 21.71 3.85 36.49
CA ALA A 506 21.38 3.19 37.76
C ALA A 506 22.49 2.24 38.29
N LYS A 507 23.44 1.85 37.44
CA LYS A 507 24.59 0.98 37.78
C LYS A 507 25.86 1.77 38.13
N GLN A 508 25.81 3.09 38.06
CA GLN A 508 26.85 4.03 38.55
C GLN A 508 26.46 4.62 39.90
#